data_87e04d23b27f408cda47731602bab8a1
#
_entry.id   87e04d23b27f408cda47731602bab8a1
#
_cell.length_a   1.000
_cell.length_b   1.000
_cell.length_c   1.000
_cell.angle_alpha   90.00
_cell.angle_beta   90.00
_cell.angle_gamma   90.00
#
_symmetry.space_group_name_H-M   'P 1'
#
loop_
_entity.id
_entity.type
_entity.pdbx_description
1 polymer ?
#
loop_
_entity_poly.entity_id
_entity_poly.type
_entity_poly.pdbx_seq_one_letter_code
_entity_poly.pdbx_strand_id
1 'polypeptide(L)'
;MPKSVSSVSSLHSALQEEVGVSEIEHLRSNPIEQYVVVLGENHPVVIEQEIHGMTMMNMNDSFIVLSERFPITVLEHEFGHLAWAMHEQPDTESGKFWINEQVFLGNRNKVKPYAGAYRCSNYGTVMSYATHVVPVYSSPLISNNGELCGHEVKGDNARVMQEYAESLR
;
A
#
# COMPACT_ATOMS: atom_id res chain seq x y z
N MET A 1 32.28 -7.16 -1.75
CA MET A 1 31.07 -8.00 -1.89
C MET A 1 29.87 -7.08 -1.75
N PRO A 2 28.90 -7.07 -2.64
CA PRO A 2 27.69 -6.29 -2.42
C PRO A 2 27.04 -6.77 -1.12
N LYS A 3 26.56 -5.81 -0.29
CA LYS A 3 25.79 -6.12 0.92
C LYS A 3 24.58 -6.95 0.48
N SER A 4 24.26 -8.02 1.22
CA SER A 4 23.07 -8.81 0.94
C SER A 4 21.84 -7.91 1.12
N VAL A 5 21.09 -7.70 0.06
CA VAL A 5 19.85 -6.94 0.07
C VAL A 5 18.74 -7.91 0.49
N SER A 6 18.33 -7.86 1.74
CA SER A 6 17.33 -8.78 2.32
C SER A 6 16.09 -8.07 2.87
N SER A 7 16.03 -6.75 2.78
CA SER A 7 14.88 -5.97 3.19
C SER A 7 14.57 -4.84 2.20
N VAL A 8 13.34 -4.33 2.21
CA VAL A 8 12.94 -3.22 1.32
C VAL A 8 13.73 -1.95 1.63
N SER A 9 14.08 -1.69 2.88
CA SER A 9 14.94 -0.56 3.24
C SER A 9 16.37 -0.70 2.73
N SER A 10 16.94 -1.91 2.79
CA SER A 10 18.27 -2.17 2.21
C SER A 10 18.24 -2.14 0.69
N LEU A 11 17.11 -2.51 0.06
CA LEU A 11 16.90 -2.39 -1.37
C LEU A 11 16.93 -0.91 -1.82
N HIS A 12 16.27 -0.02 -1.07
CA HIS A 12 16.30 1.41 -1.38
C HIS A 12 17.73 1.95 -1.37
N SER A 13 18.52 1.62 -0.34
CA SER A 13 19.93 2.02 -0.28
C SER A 13 20.77 1.44 -1.43
N ALA A 14 20.54 0.18 -1.80
CA ALA A 14 21.24 -0.45 -2.91
C ALA A 14 20.88 0.19 -4.26
N LEU A 15 19.62 0.58 -4.46
CA LEU A 15 19.21 1.33 -5.66
C LEU A 15 19.88 2.70 -5.73
N GLN A 16 20.01 3.40 -4.62
CA GLN A 16 20.74 4.68 -4.58
C GLN A 16 22.24 4.51 -4.92
N GLU A 17 22.86 3.42 -4.46
CA GLU A 17 24.25 3.10 -4.77
C GLU A 17 24.44 2.73 -6.25
N GLU A 18 23.52 1.97 -6.85
CA GLU A 18 23.62 1.44 -8.21
C GLU A 18 23.18 2.45 -9.28
N VAL A 19 22.05 3.10 -9.07
CA VAL A 19 21.43 4.03 -10.04
C VAL A 19 21.93 5.45 -9.85
N GLY A 20 22.32 5.81 -8.64
CA GLY A 20 22.73 7.13 -8.24
C GLY A 20 21.62 7.91 -7.51
N VAL A 21 22.01 8.60 -6.44
CA VAL A 21 21.06 9.37 -5.60
C VAL A 21 20.31 10.41 -6.42
N SER A 22 21.01 11.14 -7.29
CA SER A 22 20.38 12.18 -8.12
C SER A 22 19.34 11.66 -9.10
N GLU A 23 19.52 10.44 -9.63
CA GLU A 23 18.54 9.81 -10.51
C GLU A 23 17.31 9.37 -9.74
N ILE A 24 17.50 8.77 -8.56
CA ILE A 24 16.38 8.41 -7.67
C ILE A 24 15.61 9.66 -7.24
N GLU A 25 16.28 10.74 -6.88
CA GLU A 25 15.64 12.01 -6.53
C GLU A 25 14.88 12.60 -7.73
N HIS A 26 15.43 12.49 -8.94
CA HIS A 26 14.76 12.93 -10.17
C HIS A 26 13.47 12.12 -10.42
N LEU A 27 13.53 10.79 -10.36
CA LEU A 27 12.37 9.91 -10.51
C LEU A 27 11.26 10.22 -9.49
N ARG A 28 11.61 10.75 -8.33
CA ARG A 28 10.71 11.07 -7.22
C ARG A 28 10.29 12.54 -7.17
N SER A 29 10.83 13.37 -8.03
CA SER A 29 10.56 14.82 -8.02
C SER A 29 9.15 15.18 -8.47
N ASN A 30 8.52 14.31 -9.28
CA ASN A 30 7.17 14.51 -9.76
C ASN A 30 6.16 13.74 -8.88
N PRO A 31 5.30 14.42 -8.11
CA PRO A 31 4.38 13.74 -7.18
C PRO A 31 3.29 12.91 -7.86
N ILE A 32 3.06 13.10 -9.17
CA ILE A 32 2.11 12.29 -9.95
C ILE A 32 2.75 11.05 -10.59
N GLU A 33 4.07 10.92 -10.49
CA GLU A 33 4.81 9.76 -10.99
C GLU A 33 5.25 8.88 -9.81
N GLN A 34 5.01 7.60 -9.95
CA GLN A 34 5.45 6.60 -8.98
C GLN A 34 6.34 5.60 -9.68
N TYR A 35 7.42 5.19 -9.05
CA TYR A 35 8.25 4.15 -9.61
C TYR A 35 8.06 2.82 -8.89
N VAL A 36 8.17 1.76 -9.66
CA VAL A 36 7.96 0.40 -9.20
C VAL A 36 9.23 -0.39 -9.46
N VAL A 37 9.71 -1.09 -8.44
CA VAL A 37 10.84 -2.01 -8.55
C VAL A 37 10.27 -3.43 -8.66
N VAL A 38 10.52 -4.09 -9.78
CA VAL A 38 10.11 -5.48 -9.98
C VAL A 38 11.31 -6.38 -9.73
N LEU A 39 11.18 -7.30 -8.79
CA LEU A 39 12.20 -8.25 -8.40
C LEU A 39 11.86 -9.66 -8.92
N GLY A 40 12.86 -10.37 -9.39
CA GLY A 40 12.70 -11.78 -9.74
C GLY A 40 12.28 -12.62 -8.52
N GLU A 41 11.53 -13.71 -8.77
CA GLU A 41 11.01 -14.60 -7.70
C GLU A 41 12.08 -15.17 -6.77
N ASN A 42 13.32 -15.29 -7.25
CA ASN A 42 14.46 -15.80 -6.49
C ASN A 42 15.26 -14.69 -5.77
N HIS A 43 14.81 -13.45 -5.82
CA HIS A 43 15.47 -12.35 -5.14
C HIS A 43 15.34 -12.51 -3.61
N PRO A 44 16.42 -12.32 -2.81
CA PRO A 44 16.37 -12.48 -1.35
C PRO A 44 15.23 -11.72 -0.67
N VAL A 45 14.95 -10.49 -1.08
CA VAL A 45 13.83 -9.70 -0.53
C VAL A 45 12.49 -10.40 -0.74
N VAL A 46 12.26 -11.01 -1.90
CA VAL A 46 11.00 -11.72 -2.20
C VAL A 46 10.89 -12.98 -1.34
N ILE A 47 11.96 -13.77 -1.26
CA ILE A 47 11.98 -15.04 -0.53
C ILE A 47 11.92 -14.82 0.99
N GLU A 48 12.80 -13.95 1.52
CA GLU A 48 12.93 -13.76 2.98
C GLU A 48 11.75 -12.99 3.59
N GLN A 49 11.09 -12.15 2.80
CA GLN A 49 9.91 -11.39 3.26
C GLN A 49 8.59 -12.05 2.84
N GLU A 50 8.63 -13.12 2.05
CA GLU A 50 7.45 -13.84 1.53
C GLU A 50 6.42 -12.89 0.88
N ILE A 51 6.90 -11.88 0.12
CA ILE A 51 6.06 -10.83 -0.43
C ILE A 51 5.70 -11.04 -1.90
N HIS A 52 4.48 -10.67 -2.24
CA HIS A 52 4.08 -10.40 -3.63
C HIS A 52 4.27 -8.92 -3.99
N GLY A 53 4.04 -8.03 -3.05
CA GLY A 53 4.29 -6.61 -3.12
C GLY A 53 4.54 -6.01 -1.74
N MET A 54 5.15 -4.83 -1.69
CA MET A 54 5.38 -4.08 -0.47
C MET A 54 5.59 -2.60 -0.76
N THR A 55 4.98 -1.76 0.05
CA THR A 55 5.18 -0.31 0.06
C THR A 55 5.57 0.17 1.46
N MET A 56 6.67 0.92 1.54
CA MET A 56 7.14 1.49 2.80
C MET A 56 6.47 2.84 3.06
N MET A 57 5.17 2.85 3.35
CA MET A 57 4.35 4.06 3.52
C MET A 57 4.88 5.07 4.56
N ASN A 58 5.67 4.60 5.53
CA ASN A 58 6.28 5.47 6.54
C ASN A 58 7.53 6.20 6.07
N MET A 59 8.14 5.76 4.98
CA MET A 59 9.29 6.44 4.38
C MET A 59 8.80 7.62 3.54
N ASN A 60 9.45 8.76 3.70
CA ASN A 60 9.28 9.84 2.74
C ASN A 60 9.72 9.31 1.37
N ASP A 61 8.90 9.61 0.36
CA ASP A 61 9.19 9.24 -1.02
C ASP A 61 9.26 7.72 -1.21
N SER A 62 8.30 7.01 -0.69
CA SER A 62 8.19 5.57 -0.84
C SER A 62 8.07 5.16 -2.31
N PHE A 63 8.45 3.93 -2.58
CA PHE A 63 8.28 3.27 -3.86
C PHE A 63 7.63 1.90 -3.65
N ILE A 64 7.09 1.36 -4.73
CA ILE A 64 6.46 0.05 -4.72
C ILE A 64 7.50 -1.01 -5.10
N VAL A 65 7.56 -2.10 -4.34
CA VAL A 65 8.30 -3.31 -4.69
C VAL A 65 7.31 -4.40 -5.04
N LEU A 66 7.50 -5.07 -6.17
CA LEU A 66 6.69 -6.21 -6.59
C LEU A 66 7.59 -7.41 -6.90
N SER A 67 7.12 -8.62 -6.63
CA SER A 67 7.72 -9.82 -7.23
C SER A 67 7.27 -9.93 -8.69
N GLU A 68 8.05 -10.58 -9.56
CA GLU A 68 7.68 -10.75 -10.97
C GLU A 68 6.39 -11.56 -11.20
N ARG A 69 5.92 -12.28 -10.19
CA ARG A 69 4.69 -13.10 -10.22
C ARG A 69 3.64 -12.58 -9.25
N PHE A 70 3.42 -11.28 -9.22
CA PHE A 70 2.37 -10.71 -8.38
C PHE A 70 0.96 -10.92 -8.98
N PRO A 71 -0.06 -11.17 -8.15
CA PRO A 71 -1.46 -11.05 -8.57
C PRO A 71 -1.77 -9.61 -9.01
N ILE A 72 -2.60 -9.44 -10.04
CA ILE A 72 -2.90 -8.13 -10.64
C ILE A 72 -3.39 -7.08 -9.62
N THR A 73 -4.09 -7.51 -8.58
CA THR A 73 -4.60 -6.61 -7.52
C THR A 73 -3.53 -6.12 -6.53
N VAL A 74 -2.32 -6.69 -6.59
CA VAL A 74 -1.24 -6.30 -5.67
C VAL A 74 -0.68 -4.92 -6.02
N LEU A 75 -0.56 -4.58 -7.30
CA LEU A 75 -0.11 -3.25 -7.70
C LEU A 75 -1.05 -2.17 -7.15
N GLU A 76 -2.35 -2.34 -7.33
CA GLU A 76 -3.37 -1.43 -6.80
C GLU A 76 -3.35 -1.36 -5.28
N HIS A 77 -3.10 -2.49 -4.62
CA HIS A 77 -2.95 -2.56 -3.16
C HIS A 77 -1.78 -1.71 -2.69
N GLU A 78 -0.60 -1.92 -3.28
CA GLU A 78 0.61 -1.17 -2.91
C GLU A 78 0.49 0.32 -3.25
N PHE A 79 -0.15 0.66 -4.38
CA PHE A 79 -0.46 2.03 -4.73
C PHE A 79 -1.42 2.67 -3.72
N GLY A 80 -2.39 1.91 -3.23
CA GLY A 80 -3.27 2.35 -2.14
C GLY A 80 -2.49 2.81 -0.91
N HIS A 81 -1.44 2.09 -0.52
CA HIS A 81 -0.58 2.49 0.61
C HIS A 81 0.14 3.82 0.39
N LEU A 82 0.56 4.13 -0.84
CA LEU A 82 1.14 5.45 -1.15
C LEU A 82 0.15 6.59 -0.92
N ALA A 83 -1.13 6.34 -1.17
CA ALA A 83 -2.23 7.29 -0.92
C ALA A 83 -2.77 7.25 0.52
N TRP A 84 -2.19 6.46 1.43
CA TRP A 84 -2.67 6.25 2.81
C TRP A 84 -4.01 5.51 2.91
N ALA A 85 -4.38 4.73 1.89
CA ALA A 85 -5.42 3.73 2.02
C ALA A 85 -4.94 2.61 2.96
N MET A 86 -5.82 2.14 3.84
CA MET A 86 -5.46 1.24 4.93
C MET A 86 -6.13 -0.13 4.76
N HIS A 87 -5.54 -1.14 5.40
CA HIS A 87 -6.16 -2.45 5.56
C HIS A 87 -7.45 -2.39 6.37
N GLU A 88 -8.10 -3.52 6.58
CA GLU A 88 -9.30 -3.61 7.42
C GLU A 88 -9.01 -3.06 8.83
N GLN A 89 -9.87 -2.17 9.30
CA GLN A 89 -9.81 -1.71 10.68
C GLN A 89 -10.56 -2.72 11.56
N PRO A 90 -9.95 -3.23 12.63
CA PRO A 90 -10.66 -4.07 13.61
C PRO A 90 -11.83 -3.29 14.23
N ASP A 91 -12.94 -3.96 14.48
CA ASP A 91 -14.16 -3.40 15.08
C ASP A 91 -14.04 -3.01 16.58
N THR A 92 -12.83 -3.01 17.12
CA THR A 92 -12.55 -2.77 18.53
C THR A 92 -11.69 -1.51 18.73
N GLU A 93 -11.63 -1.01 19.98
CA GLU A 93 -10.67 0.05 20.34
C GLU A 93 -9.22 -0.29 20.01
N SER A 94 -8.90 -1.59 19.91
CA SER A 94 -7.64 -2.09 19.37
C SER A 94 -7.36 -1.64 17.92
N GLY A 95 -8.37 -1.25 17.15
CA GLY A 95 -8.17 -0.72 15.79
C GLY A 95 -7.32 0.56 15.76
N LYS A 96 -7.54 1.45 16.71
CA LYS A 96 -6.69 2.65 16.87
C LYS A 96 -5.28 2.30 17.29
N PHE A 97 -5.13 1.26 18.11
CA PHE A 97 -3.84 0.76 18.56
C PHE A 97 -3.05 0.17 17.38
N TRP A 98 -3.69 -0.63 16.54
CA TRP A 98 -3.07 -1.24 15.36
C TRP A 98 -2.54 -0.22 14.34
N ILE A 99 -3.33 0.82 14.00
CA ILE A 99 -2.88 1.93 13.15
C ILE A 99 -1.68 2.64 13.80
N ASN A 100 -1.73 2.83 15.11
CA ASN A 100 -0.65 3.47 15.85
C ASN A 100 0.66 2.67 15.85
N GLU A 101 0.60 1.35 15.71
CA GLU A 101 1.78 0.51 15.62
C GLU A 101 2.38 0.48 14.21
N GLN A 102 1.55 0.53 13.17
CA GLN A 102 2.01 0.45 11.79
C GLN A 102 2.43 1.80 11.21
N VAL A 103 1.89 2.90 11.72
CA VAL A 103 2.16 4.24 11.20
C VAL A 103 3.00 5.05 12.19
N PHE A 104 4.15 5.52 11.72
CA PHE A 104 5.03 6.38 12.53
C PHE A 104 4.30 7.65 13.00
N LEU A 105 4.63 8.10 14.20
CA LEU A 105 3.94 9.21 14.87
C LEU A 105 3.80 10.45 13.97
N GLY A 106 4.84 10.80 13.22
CA GLY A 106 4.84 11.95 12.31
C GLY A 106 3.92 11.80 11.09
N ASN A 107 3.46 10.58 10.78
CA ASN A 107 2.61 10.29 9.62
C ASN A 107 1.14 10.00 9.99
N ARG A 108 0.81 9.90 11.27
CA ARG A 108 -0.54 9.52 11.72
C ARG A 108 -1.64 10.49 11.26
N ASN A 109 -1.29 11.75 11.08
CA ASN A 109 -2.20 12.77 10.57
C ASN A 109 -2.56 12.59 9.08
N LYS A 110 -1.83 11.77 8.36
CA LYS A 110 -2.09 11.44 6.95
C LYS A 110 -3.17 10.36 6.83
N VAL A 111 -3.33 9.51 7.85
CA VAL A 111 -4.35 8.46 7.86
C VAL A 111 -5.72 9.08 8.16
N LYS A 112 -6.66 8.88 7.25
CA LYS A 112 -8.02 9.36 7.41
C LYS A 112 -8.82 8.43 8.34
N PRO A 113 -9.75 8.94 9.16
CA PRO A 113 -10.52 8.13 10.10
C PRO A 113 -11.39 7.07 9.41
N TYR A 114 -11.78 7.31 8.15
CA TYR A 114 -12.57 6.40 7.34
C TYR A 114 -11.71 5.48 6.45
N ALA A 115 -10.37 5.64 6.45
CA ALA A 115 -9.49 4.76 5.69
C ALA A 115 -9.55 3.33 6.24
N GLY A 116 -9.86 2.38 5.39
CA GLY A 116 -9.93 0.97 5.75
C GLY A 116 -10.47 0.11 4.61
N ALA A 117 -9.92 -1.08 4.42
CA ALA A 117 -10.52 -2.08 3.57
C ALA A 117 -11.83 -2.60 4.18
N TYR A 118 -12.62 -3.29 3.37
CA TYR A 118 -13.91 -3.81 3.81
C TYR A 118 -14.20 -5.17 3.19
N ARG A 119 -14.99 -5.98 3.88
CA ARG A 119 -15.49 -7.26 3.35
C ARG A 119 -16.95 -7.14 3.01
N CYS A 120 -17.33 -7.69 1.86
CA CYS A 120 -18.71 -7.79 1.41
C CYS A 120 -18.95 -9.19 0.85
N SER A 121 -19.92 -9.88 1.40
CA SER A 121 -20.10 -11.32 1.17
C SER A 121 -18.81 -12.10 1.50
N ASN A 122 -18.37 -12.96 0.59
CA ASN A 122 -17.15 -13.76 0.74
C ASN A 122 -15.92 -13.10 0.13
N TYR A 123 -16.00 -11.82 -0.23
CA TYR A 123 -14.92 -11.08 -0.91
C TYR A 123 -14.42 -9.93 -0.05
N GLY A 124 -13.15 -9.63 -0.17
CA GLY A 124 -12.58 -8.38 0.33
C GLY A 124 -12.38 -7.35 -0.78
N THR A 125 -12.25 -6.10 -0.43
CA THR A 125 -11.81 -5.03 -1.34
C THR A 125 -10.29 -5.02 -1.50
N VAL A 126 -9.73 -4.26 -2.43
CA VAL A 126 -8.31 -4.29 -2.84
C VAL A 126 -7.33 -4.26 -1.65
N MET A 127 -7.59 -3.45 -0.63
CA MET A 127 -6.71 -3.33 0.54
C MET A 127 -6.93 -4.40 1.62
N SER A 128 -7.74 -5.45 1.35
CA SER A 128 -7.98 -6.52 2.32
C SER A 128 -7.00 -7.68 2.13
N TYR A 129 -6.84 -8.48 3.19
CA TYR A 129 -6.16 -9.78 3.15
C TYR A 129 -7.10 -10.95 2.87
N ALA A 130 -8.22 -10.70 2.18
CA ALA A 130 -9.15 -11.75 1.81
C ALA A 130 -8.57 -12.63 0.71
N THR A 131 -8.89 -13.93 0.74
CA THR A 131 -8.48 -14.88 -0.32
C THR A 131 -9.08 -14.52 -1.68
N HIS A 132 -10.30 -13.97 -1.68
CA HIS A 132 -10.97 -13.48 -2.88
C HIS A 132 -11.16 -11.97 -2.78
N VAL A 133 -10.68 -11.26 -3.78
CA VAL A 133 -10.72 -9.78 -3.82
C VAL A 133 -11.57 -9.33 -4.99
N VAL A 134 -12.52 -8.42 -4.73
CA VAL A 134 -13.11 -7.59 -5.79
C VAL A 134 -12.14 -6.46 -6.12
N PRO A 135 -11.89 -6.16 -7.41
CA PRO A 135 -10.87 -5.19 -7.82
C PRO A 135 -11.36 -3.73 -7.68
N VAL A 136 -11.82 -3.39 -6.48
CA VAL A 136 -12.27 -2.04 -6.11
C VAL A 136 -11.77 -1.67 -4.72
N TYR A 137 -11.51 -0.40 -4.49
CA TYR A 137 -11.33 0.12 -3.12
C TYR A 137 -12.67 0.11 -2.39
N SER A 138 -12.62 -0.07 -1.07
CA SER A 138 -13.81 -0.04 -0.22
C SER A 138 -14.59 1.27 -0.39
N SER A 139 -15.90 1.16 -0.51
CA SER A 139 -16.81 2.31 -0.62
C SER A 139 -18.20 1.95 -0.14
N PRO A 140 -18.87 2.83 0.63
CA PRO A 140 -20.28 2.65 0.98
C PRO A 140 -21.23 2.77 -0.23
N LEU A 141 -20.73 3.16 -1.40
CA LEU A 141 -21.51 3.31 -2.64
C LEU A 141 -21.44 2.07 -3.55
N ILE A 142 -20.61 1.09 -3.19
CA ILE A 142 -20.41 -0.14 -3.98
C ILE A 142 -20.98 -1.33 -3.21
N SER A 143 -21.63 -2.23 -3.92
CA SER A 143 -22.14 -3.48 -3.35
C SER A 143 -21.70 -4.69 -4.17
N ASN A 144 -21.55 -5.83 -3.49
CA ASN A 144 -21.32 -7.13 -4.09
C ASN A 144 -22.34 -8.12 -3.54
N ASN A 145 -23.09 -8.77 -4.40
CA ASN A 145 -24.19 -9.68 -4.00
C ASN A 145 -25.21 -9.07 -2.99
N GLY A 146 -25.45 -7.76 -3.12
CA GLY A 146 -26.40 -7.04 -2.24
C GLY A 146 -25.83 -6.56 -0.91
N GLU A 147 -24.58 -6.88 -0.58
CA GLU A 147 -23.87 -6.37 0.59
C GLU A 147 -22.96 -5.19 0.22
N LEU A 148 -22.99 -4.10 1.00
CA LEU A 148 -22.13 -2.95 0.79
C LEU A 148 -20.65 -3.34 1.01
N CYS A 149 -19.78 -2.87 0.10
CA CYS A 149 -18.34 -3.11 0.15
C CYS A 149 -17.58 -1.95 0.81
N GLY A 150 -18.19 -1.27 1.75
CA GLY A 150 -17.60 -0.18 2.49
C GLY A 150 -18.50 0.36 3.58
N HIS A 151 -17.95 1.31 4.33
CA HIS A 151 -18.62 1.95 5.45
C HIS A 151 -18.10 3.39 5.60
N GLU A 152 -19.00 4.37 5.71
CA GLU A 152 -18.67 5.80 5.74
C GLU A 152 -17.62 6.23 6.79
N VAL A 153 -17.52 5.48 7.89
CA VAL A 153 -16.67 5.85 9.03
C VAL A 153 -15.39 5.01 9.12
N LYS A 154 -15.39 3.77 8.59
CA LYS A 154 -14.28 2.83 8.82
C LYS A 154 -13.85 2.00 7.60
N GLY A 155 -14.37 2.31 6.43
CA GLY A 155 -14.13 1.50 5.22
C GLY A 155 -14.45 2.26 3.93
N ASP A 156 -13.77 3.38 3.68
CA ASP A 156 -13.96 4.20 2.47
C ASP A 156 -12.59 4.59 1.87
N ASN A 157 -11.84 3.58 1.47
CA ASN A 157 -10.57 3.80 0.77
C ASN A 157 -10.76 4.46 -0.62
N ALA A 158 -11.91 4.30 -1.26
CA ALA A 158 -12.21 4.98 -2.52
C ALA A 158 -12.19 6.50 -2.33
N ARG A 159 -12.74 6.99 -1.24
CA ARG A 159 -12.67 8.40 -0.87
C ARG A 159 -11.22 8.85 -0.57
N VAL A 160 -10.42 8.01 0.10
CA VAL A 160 -8.99 8.29 0.33
C VAL A 160 -8.26 8.48 -1.00
N MET A 161 -8.48 7.55 -1.96
CA MET A 161 -7.87 7.62 -3.29
C MET A 161 -8.30 8.85 -4.08
N GLN A 162 -9.58 9.23 -3.99
CA GLN A 162 -10.09 10.45 -4.61
C GLN A 162 -9.43 11.70 -4.04
N GLU A 163 -9.39 11.84 -2.71
CA GLU A 163 -8.75 12.99 -2.03
C GLU A 163 -7.26 13.05 -2.34
N TYR A 164 -6.58 11.90 -2.43
CA TYR A 164 -5.19 11.85 -2.84
C TYR A 164 -5.02 12.37 -4.28
N ALA A 165 -5.81 11.89 -5.23
CA ALA A 165 -5.75 12.36 -6.62
C ALA A 165 -6.05 13.86 -6.76
N GLU A 166 -6.96 14.40 -5.96
CA GLU A 166 -7.24 15.83 -5.91
C GLU A 166 -6.07 16.65 -5.36
N SER A 167 -5.32 16.10 -4.41
CA SER A 167 -4.14 16.75 -3.83
C SER A 167 -2.93 16.85 -4.77
N LEU A 168 -2.94 16.09 -5.88
CA LEU A 168 -1.88 16.09 -6.89
C LEU A 168 -2.11 17.13 -8.02
N ARG A 169 -3.22 17.83 -8.01
CA ARG A 169 -3.58 18.87 -8.99
C ARG A 169 -3.13 20.25 -8.54
#